data_98de7a3969e679f11269f043b7e06ff3
#
_entry.id   98de7a3969e679f11269f043b7e06ff3
#
_cell.length_a   1.000
_cell.length_b   1.000
_cell.length_c   1.000
_cell.angle_alpha   90.00
_cell.angle_beta   90.00
_cell.angle_gamma   90.00
#
_symmetry.space_group_name_H-M   'P 1'
#
loop_
_entity.id
_entity.type
_entity.pdbx_description
1 polymer ?
#
loop_
_entity_poly.entity_id
_entity_poly.type
_entity_poly.pdbx_seq_one_letter_code
_entity_poly.pdbx_strand_id
1 'polypeptide(L)' 'MYINPILVGVAVTLLVEMAIVIAAVLWISTRSRR' A
#
# COMPACT_ATOMS: atom_id res chain seq x y z
N MET A 1 21.54 -14.49 8.11
CA MET A 1 20.15 -14.37 7.64
C MET A 1 20.11 -14.16 6.14
N TYR A 2 19.39 -15.00 5.46
CA TYR A 2 19.32 -14.95 4.01
C TYR A 2 18.09 -14.20 3.54
N ILE A 3 18.30 -13.14 2.77
CA ILE A 3 17.21 -12.35 2.25
C ILE A 3 16.97 -12.70 0.79
N ASN A 4 15.76 -13.19 0.51
CA ASN A 4 15.39 -13.56 -0.84
C ASN A 4 14.91 -12.31 -1.60
N PRO A 5 15.55 -11.96 -2.73
CA PRO A 5 15.12 -10.79 -3.49
C PRO A 5 13.67 -10.89 -3.95
N ILE A 6 13.19 -12.10 -4.19
CA ILE A 6 11.79 -12.28 -4.59
C ILE A 6 10.86 -11.90 -3.43
N LEU A 7 11.23 -12.31 -2.22
CA LEU A 7 10.43 -11.96 -1.04
C LEU A 7 10.44 -10.45 -0.80
N VAL A 8 11.60 -9.83 -0.99
CA VAL A 8 11.71 -8.38 -0.83
C VAL A 8 10.80 -7.67 -1.82
N GLY A 9 10.81 -8.11 -3.06
CA GLY A 9 9.95 -7.51 -4.09
C GLY A 9 8.48 -7.65 -3.76
N VAL A 10 8.08 -8.84 -3.31
CA VAL A 10 6.69 -9.08 -2.94
C VAL A 10 6.28 -8.20 -1.77
N ALA A 11 7.14 -8.11 -0.76
CA ALA A 11 6.83 -7.30 0.41
C ALA A 11 6.67 -5.82 0.05
N VAL A 12 7.58 -5.31 -0.77
CA VAL A 12 7.51 -3.91 -1.21
C VAL A 12 6.25 -3.66 -2.02
N THR A 13 5.93 -4.58 -2.92
CA THR A 13 4.72 -4.44 -3.75
C THR A 13 3.48 -4.40 -2.88
N LEU A 14 3.39 -5.28 -1.89
CA LEU A 14 2.24 -5.30 -0.99
C LEU A 14 2.12 -4.00 -0.20
N LEU A 15 3.24 -3.49 0.27
CA LEU A 15 3.23 -2.24 1.02
C LEU A 15 2.76 -1.07 0.15
N VAL A 16 3.23 -1.02 -1.08
CA VAL A 16 2.85 0.05 -2.00
C VAL A 16 1.36 -0.04 -2.31
N GLU A 17 0.87 -1.23 -2.57
CA GLU A 17 -0.54 -1.43 -2.86
C GLU A 17 -1.41 -1.01 -1.68
N MET A 18 -1.02 -1.40 -0.48
CA MET A 18 -1.75 -1.00 0.71
C MET A 18 -1.77 0.50 0.88
N ALA A 19 -0.65 1.15 0.64
CA ALA A 19 -0.57 2.61 0.74
C ALA A 19 -1.51 3.28 -0.26
N ILE A 20 -1.56 2.76 -1.48
CA ILE A 20 -2.43 3.31 -2.51
C ILE A 20 -3.90 3.14 -2.12
N VAL A 21 -4.26 1.97 -1.62
CA VAL A 21 -5.64 1.69 -1.22
C VAL A 21 -6.05 2.63 -0.09
N ILE A 22 -5.20 2.76 0.92
CA ILE A 22 -5.51 3.63 2.05
C ILE A 22 -5.65 5.08 1.58
N ALA A 23 -4.74 5.52 0.73
CA ALA A 23 -4.80 6.88 0.22
C ALA A 23 -6.08 7.12 -0.57
N ALA A 24 -6.49 6.16 -1.38
CA ALA A 24 -7.71 6.28 -2.17
C ALA A 24 -8.93 6.35 -1.27
N VAL A 25 -8.98 5.50 -0.26
CA VAL A 25 -10.11 5.48 0.68
C VAL A 25 -10.20 6.79 1.44
N LEU A 26 -9.07 7.28 1.92
CA LEU A 26 -9.04 8.54 2.65
C LEU A 26 -9.45 9.71 1.77
N TRP A 27 -8.99 9.69 0.53
CA TRP A 27 -9.36 10.73 -0.41
C TRP A 27 -10.85 10.80 -0.60
N ILE A 28 -11.47 9.65 -0.91
CA ILE A 28 -12.90 9.58 -1.15
C ILE A 28 -13.67 9.95 0.11
N SER A 29 -13.21 9.44 1.25
CA SER A 29 -13.86 9.73 2.53
C SER A 29 -13.82 11.21 2.86
N THR A 30 -12.69 11.85 2.60
CA THR A 30 -12.54 13.28 2.87
C THR A 30 -13.40 14.11 1.93
N ARG A 31 -13.47 13.71 0.67
CA ARG A 31 -14.29 14.45 -0.29
C ARG A 31 -15.77 14.27 -0.02
N SER A 32 -16.14 13.07 0.34
CA SER A 32 -17.53 12.72 0.60
C SER A 32 -18.04 13.40 1.84
N ARG A 33 -17.15 13.65 2.77
CA ARG A 33 -17.53 14.24 4.03
C ARG A 33 -17.65 15.75 3.89
N ARG A 34 -18.78 16.24 4.12
CA ARG A 34 -19.05 17.64 3.96
C ARG A 34 -19.68 18.25 5.18
#